data_b2bcf6a56684689cc7edd2788a873aba
#
_entry.id   b2bcf6a56684689cc7edd2788a873aba
#
_cell.length_a   1.000
_cell.length_b   1.000
_cell.length_c   1.000
_cell.angle_alpha   90.00
_cell.angle_beta   90.00
_cell.angle_gamma   90.00
#
_symmetry.space_group_name_H-M   'P 1'
#
loop_
_entity.id
_entity.type
_entity.pdbx_description
1 polymer ?
#
loop_
_entity_poly.entity_id
_entity_poly.type
_entity_poly.pdbx_seq_one_letter_code
_entity_poly.pdbx_strand_id
1 'polypeptide(L)'
;MSDIDLFGSVFNHGDVIFEQGSPGNSMFIIQSGAIEISCLRGEEKVVIALLEQGEFFGEMALIDSQPRSATATALCRTRLLPIQRDSF
;
A
#
# COMPACT_ATOMS: atom_id res chain seq x y z
N MET A 1 15.59 11.32 -5.30
CA MET A 1 15.54 11.08 -6.72
C MET A 1 14.10 10.89 -7.19
N SER A 2 13.66 11.83 -7.97
CA SER A 2 12.26 11.85 -8.34
C SER A 2 11.87 10.83 -9.40
N ASP A 3 12.85 10.29 -10.13
CA ASP A 3 12.54 9.34 -11.20
C ASP A 3 11.82 8.10 -10.70
N ILE A 4 12.21 7.64 -9.50
CA ILE A 4 11.57 6.45 -8.92
C ILE A 4 10.10 6.73 -8.65
N ASP A 5 9.79 7.93 -8.17
CA ASP A 5 8.41 8.27 -7.85
C ASP A 5 7.56 8.42 -9.09
N LEU A 6 8.14 8.88 -10.20
CA LEU A 6 7.39 9.04 -11.45
C LEU A 6 7.06 7.70 -12.08
N PHE A 7 7.95 6.72 -11.94
CA PHE A 7 7.80 5.43 -12.61
C PHE A 7 7.46 4.30 -11.67
N GLY A 8 7.16 4.63 -10.43
CA GLY A 8 6.82 3.65 -9.45
C GLY A 8 7.98 3.29 -8.55
N SER A 9 7.66 2.68 -7.43
CA SER A 9 8.63 2.24 -6.43
C SER A 9 8.65 0.73 -6.36
N VAL A 10 9.82 0.16 -6.10
CA VAL A 10 9.97 -1.29 -6.01
C VAL A 10 10.18 -1.67 -4.55
N PHE A 11 9.43 -2.68 -4.13
CA PHE A 11 9.52 -3.25 -2.79
C PHE A 11 9.88 -4.72 -2.91
N ASN A 12 10.62 -5.22 -1.95
CA ASN A 12 11.02 -6.62 -1.93
C ASN A 12 10.10 -7.40 -1.00
N HIS A 13 10.16 -8.72 -1.10
CA HIS A 13 9.38 -9.61 -0.24
C HIS A 13 9.55 -9.21 1.23
N GLY A 14 8.44 -9.02 1.91
CA GLY A 14 8.46 -8.68 3.34
C GLY A 14 8.50 -7.20 3.65
N ASP A 15 8.74 -6.35 2.64
CA ASP A 15 8.76 -4.91 2.89
C ASP A 15 7.35 -4.41 3.21
N VAL A 16 7.27 -3.53 4.20
CA VAL A 16 6.01 -2.92 4.61
C VAL A 16 5.86 -1.60 3.88
N ILE A 17 4.77 -1.46 3.12
CA ILE A 17 4.49 -0.24 2.39
C ILE A 17 3.95 0.83 3.34
N PHE A 18 2.99 0.45 4.16
CA PHE A 18 2.53 1.29 5.26
C PHE A 18 1.95 0.40 6.34
N GLU A 19 1.91 0.94 7.56
CA GLU A 19 1.43 0.20 8.72
C GLU A 19 0.08 0.73 9.18
N GLN A 20 -0.72 -0.17 9.74
CA GLN A 20 -1.98 0.19 10.36
C GLN A 20 -1.75 1.32 11.38
N GLY A 21 -2.60 2.33 11.31
CA GLY A 21 -2.52 3.45 12.23
C GLY A 21 -1.60 4.58 11.81
N SER A 22 -0.77 4.37 10.80
CA SER A 22 0.13 5.42 10.34
C SER A 22 -0.62 6.43 9.48
N PRO A 23 -0.12 7.67 9.41
CA PRO A 23 -0.74 8.65 8.51
C PRO A 23 -0.36 8.39 7.07
N GLY A 24 -1.18 8.85 6.15
CA GLY A 24 -0.87 8.71 4.74
C GLY A 24 -1.88 9.45 3.89
N ASN A 25 -1.45 9.87 2.71
CA ASN A 25 -2.30 10.62 1.81
C ASN A 25 -2.15 10.15 0.36
N SER A 26 -1.71 8.90 0.18
CA SER A 26 -1.55 8.36 -1.17
C SER A 26 -2.19 6.98 -1.25
N MET A 27 -2.62 6.64 -2.46
CA MET A 27 -3.01 5.28 -2.77
C MET A 27 -1.96 4.69 -3.70
N PHE A 28 -2.05 3.40 -3.96
CA PHE A 28 -1.07 2.69 -4.78
C PHE A 28 -1.77 1.79 -5.77
N ILE A 29 -1.22 1.75 -6.98
CA ILE A 29 -1.65 0.81 -8.01
C ILE A 29 -0.54 -0.23 -8.16
N ILE A 30 -0.90 -1.51 -8.15
CA ILE A 30 0.07 -2.59 -8.28
C ILE A 30 0.39 -2.78 -9.75
N GLN A 31 1.60 -2.40 -10.14
CA GLN A 31 2.06 -2.57 -11.52
C GLN A 31 2.56 -3.97 -11.76
N SER A 32 3.15 -4.60 -10.75
CA SER A 32 3.55 -6.00 -10.80
C SER A 32 3.73 -6.49 -9.38
N GLY A 33 3.59 -7.79 -9.15
CA GLY A 33 3.79 -8.39 -7.85
C GLY A 33 2.49 -8.63 -7.11
N ALA A 34 2.58 -8.63 -5.77
CA ALA A 34 1.44 -8.93 -4.92
C ALA A 34 1.59 -8.28 -3.56
N ILE A 35 0.45 -7.88 -2.99
CA ILE A 35 0.40 -7.17 -1.71
C ILE A 35 -0.55 -7.89 -0.78
N GLU A 36 -0.15 -8.05 0.48
CA GLU A 36 -1.01 -8.56 1.55
C GLU A 36 -1.54 -7.39 2.35
N ILE A 37 -2.84 -7.35 2.53
CA ILE A 37 -3.48 -6.36 3.41
C ILE A 37 -3.89 -7.09 4.67
N SER A 38 -3.43 -6.59 5.82
CA SER A 38 -3.70 -7.24 7.10
C SER A 38 -3.98 -6.22 8.18
N CYS A 39 -4.60 -6.66 9.26
CA CYS A 39 -4.80 -5.80 10.43
C CYS A 39 -4.59 -6.63 11.68
N LEU A 40 -4.45 -5.92 12.80
CA LEU A 40 -4.34 -6.57 14.10
C LEU A 40 -5.69 -6.57 14.79
N ARG A 41 -6.05 -7.70 15.37
CA ARG A 41 -7.19 -7.83 16.25
C ARG A 41 -6.64 -8.27 17.59
N GLY A 42 -6.45 -7.28 18.50
CA GLY A 42 -5.67 -7.53 19.68
C GLY A 42 -4.23 -7.77 19.27
N GLU A 43 -3.69 -8.94 19.58
CA GLU A 43 -2.33 -9.29 19.21
C GLU A 43 -2.27 -10.21 17.99
N GLU A 44 -3.41 -10.51 17.40
CA GLU A 44 -3.49 -11.48 16.32
C GLU A 44 -3.57 -10.79 14.97
N LYS A 45 -2.71 -11.23 14.04
CA LYS A 45 -2.72 -10.70 12.68
C LYS A 45 -3.81 -11.40 11.88
N VAL A 46 -4.64 -10.61 11.22
CA VAL A 46 -5.70 -11.12 10.36
C VAL A 46 -5.45 -10.61 8.95
N VAL A 47 -5.32 -11.54 8.00
CA VAL A 47 -5.17 -11.15 6.58
C VAL A 47 -6.55 -10.85 6.03
N ILE A 48 -6.70 -9.64 5.51
CA ILE A 48 -7.97 -9.16 4.96
C ILE A 48 -8.07 -9.43 3.47
N ALA A 49 -6.98 -9.24 2.76
CA ALA A 49 -7.01 -9.35 1.30
C ALA A 49 -5.62 -9.63 0.76
N LEU A 50 -5.58 -10.29 -0.39
CA LEU A 50 -4.36 -10.49 -1.17
C LEU A 50 -4.63 -9.84 -2.52
N LEU A 51 -3.80 -8.87 -2.89
CA LEU A 51 -4.00 -8.05 -4.08
C LEU A 51 -2.90 -8.31 -5.09
N GLU A 52 -3.24 -8.24 -6.36
CA GLU A 52 -2.34 -8.56 -7.45
C GLU A 52 -2.26 -7.43 -8.46
N GLN A 53 -1.48 -7.68 -9.51
CA GLN A 53 -1.30 -6.72 -10.58
C GLN A 53 -2.64 -6.18 -11.07
N GLY A 54 -2.70 -4.88 -11.24
CA GLY A 54 -3.89 -4.19 -11.72
C GLY A 54 -4.81 -3.71 -10.63
N GLU A 55 -4.65 -4.19 -9.40
CA GLU A 55 -5.48 -3.76 -8.29
C GLU A 55 -4.82 -2.57 -7.59
N PHE A 56 -5.62 -1.87 -6.78
CA PHE A 56 -5.13 -0.72 -6.04
C PHE A 56 -5.53 -0.83 -4.58
N PHE A 57 -4.85 -0.08 -3.73
CA PHE A 57 -5.12 -0.09 -2.29
C PHE A 57 -4.72 1.25 -1.68
N GLY A 58 -5.23 1.50 -0.47
CA GLY A 58 -4.94 2.73 0.25
C GLY A 58 -5.77 3.91 -0.22
N GLU A 59 -6.82 3.66 -0.99
CA GLU A 59 -7.61 4.72 -1.61
C GLU A 59 -8.35 5.60 -0.60
N MET A 60 -8.65 5.10 0.58
CA MET A 60 -9.36 5.91 1.57
C MET A 60 -8.54 7.13 2.02
N ALA A 61 -7.22 7.03 1.91
CA ALA A 61 -6.36 8.15 2.27
C ALA A 61 -6.60 9.37 1.38
N LEU A 62 -7.12 9.17 0.18
CA LEU A 62 -7.43 10.27 -0.73
C LEU A 62 -8.75 10.96 -0.37
N ILE A 63 -9.58 10.31 0.41
CA ILE A 63 -10.94 10.78 0.64
C ILE A 63 -11.08 11.44 2.01
N ASP A 64 -10.70 10.77 3.08
CA ASP A 64 -11.02 11.28 4.41
C ASP A 64 -9.82 11.49 5.32
N SER A 65 -8.61 11.25 4.86
CA SER A 65 -7.38 11.56 5.60
C SER A 65 -7.27 10.82 6.94
N GLN A 66 -8.01 9.74 7.10
CA GLN A 66 -7.92 8.95 8.32
C GLN A 66 -6.61 8.17 8.35
N PRO A 67 -6.13 7.77 9.52
CA PRO A 67 -4.98 6.87 9.59
C PRO A 67 -5.25 5.58 8.82
N ARG A 68 -4.18 4.93 8.39
CA ARG A 68 -4.29 3.68 7.65
C ARG A 68 -5.06 2.66 8.50
N SER A 69 -6.07 2.05 7.92
CA SER A 69 -6.89 1.07 8.64
C SER A 69 -6.28 -0.32 8.64
N ALA A 70 -5.23 -0.53 7.87
CA ALA A 70 -4.60 -1.84 7.73
C ALA A 70 -3.14 -1.67 7.35
N THR A 71 -2.39 -2.77 7.40
CA THR A 71 -0.99 -2.82 7.01
C THR A 71 -0.89 -3.43 5.62
N ALA A 72 -0.05 -2.85 4.76
CA ALA A 72 0.20 -3.38 3.42
C ALA A 72 1.64 -3.88 3.36
N THR A 73 1.83 -5.13 2.98
CA THR A 73 3.12 -5.80 2.95
C THR A 73 3.34 -6.47 1.60
N ALA A 74 4.52 -6.32 1.04
CA ALA A 74 4.85 -6.96 -0.23
C ALA A 74 5.08 -8.46 -0.02
N LEU A 75 4.42 -9.27 -0.83
CA LEU A 75 4.55 -10.73 -0.76
C LEU A 75 5.65 -11.26 -1.64
N CYS A 76 6.12 -10.44 -2.57
CA CYS A 76 7.21 -10.77 -3.48
C CYS A 76 7.73 -9.44 -3.98
N ARG A 77 8.68 -9.47 -4.92
CA ARG A 77 9.13 -8.22 -5.52
C ARG A 77 7.95 -7.56 -6.21
N THR A 78 7.65 -6.35 -5.80
CA THR A 78 6.42 -5.65 -6.20
C THR A 78 6.75 -4.23 -6.63
N ARG A 79 6.16 -3.81 -7.74
CA ARG A 79 6.28 -2.44 -8.22
C ARG A 79 4.94 -1.74 -8.00
N LEU A 80 4.99 -0.60 -7.34
CA LEU A 80 3.79 0.17 -7.02
C LEU A 80 3.89 1.56 -7.63
N LEU A 81 2.78 2.04 -8.15
CA LEU A 81 2.67 3.42 -8.63
C LEU A 81 1.89 4.20 -7.58
N PRO A 82 2.53 5.14 -6.88
CA PRO A 82 1.83 5.94 -5.89
C PRO A 82 1.03 7.06 -6.56
N ILE A 83 -0.14 7.32 -6.03
CA ILE A 83 -0.98 8.42 -6.47
C ILE A 83 -1.24 9.28 -5.26
N GLN A 84 -0.76 10.50 -5.31
CA GLN A 84 -0.87 11.43 -4.19
C GLN A 84 -2.23 12.10 -4.21
N ARG A 85 -2.66 12.50 -3.02
CA ARG A 85 -3.92 13.21 -2.86
C ARG A 85 -3.94 14.48 -3.69
N ASP A 86 -2.81 15.18 -3.76
CA ASP A 86 -2.72 16.44 -4.48
C ASP A 86 -2.83 16.28 -5.98
N SER A 87 -2.59 15.06 -6.48
CA SER A 87 -2.67 14.77 -7.90
C SER A 87 -4.06 14.36 -8.34
N PHE A 88 -4.96 14.25 -7.42
CA PHE A 88 -6.28 13.65 -7.64
C PHE A 88 -7.35 14.67 -8.05
#